data_7fe796ccf0124ee62473a38860b754df
#
_entry.id   7fe796ccf0124ee62473a38860b754df
#
_cell.length_a   1.000
_cell.length_b   1.000
_cell.length_c   1.000
_cell.angle_alpha   90.00
_cell.angle_beta   90.00
_cell.angle_gamma   90.00
#
_symmetry.space_group_name_H-M   'P 1'
#
loop_
_entity.id
_entity.type
_entity.pdbx_description
1 polymer ?
#
loop_
_entity_poly.entity_id
_entity_poly.type
_entity_poly.pdbx_seq_one_letter_code
_entity_poly.pdbx_strand_id
1 'polypeptide(L)'
;MKRECAEAAYKLIKNGMTIGLGGGRTIQYLIEFINMGNLDQIKVVTPSMSTALACKSHGITVIPTWLTSSLDIAFDGCDQVDESLNALKSGGAIHTQERIVAAMAKQYVLLVDSSKLVQKLTFDYPVAVEVVPEAFSYVKSQLEKMGAQVAWRTGSGKDGGVMTDQGNPVMDAAFNTVDDVAALNRRISDIPGVVDTSLFVGIAAKAIVAQPDGTVTVIDRP
;
A
#
# COMPACT_ATOMS: atom_id res chain seq x y z
N MET A 1 -1.69 -8.30 17.87
CA MET A 1 -1.60 -8.43 16.40
C MET A 1 -0.73 -7.34 15.73
N LYS A 2 -1.11 -6.06 15.72
CA LYS A 2 -0.34 -5.03 14.98
C LYS A 2 1.04 -4.75 15.54
N ARG A 3 1.20 -4.82 16.85
CA ARG A 3 2.48 -4.60 17.54
C ARG A 3 3.44 -5.77 17.31
N GLU A 4 2.95 -7.01 17.42
CA GLU A 4 3.71 -8.23 17.16
C GLU A 4 4.16 -8.31 15.69
N CYS A 5 3.29 -7.91 14.75
CA CYS A 5 3.63 -7.79 13.35
C CYS A 5 4.77 -6.78 13.12
N ALA A 6 4.68 -5.60 13.75
CA ALA A 6 5.71 -4.57 13.67
C ALA A 6 7.04 -5.01 14.32
N GLU A 7 6.99 -5.76 15.43
CA GLU A 7 8.19 -6.32 16.07
C GLU A 7 8.89 -7.34 15.16
N ALA A 8 8.11 -8.19 14.48
CA ALA A 8 8.67 -9.13 13.50
C ALA A 8 9.31 -8.40 12.31
N ALA A 9 8.69 -7.33 11.82
CA ALA A 9 9.23 -6.48 10.77
C ALA A 9 10.52 -5.78 11.19
N TYR A 10 10.59 -5.27 12.42
CA TYR A 10 11.79 -4.63 12.98
C TYR A 10 13.03 -5.54 12.92
N LYS A 11 12.88 -6.85 13.15
CA LYS A 11 13.98 -7.83 13.10
C LYS A 11 14.61 -7.98 11.72
N LEU A 12 13.96 -7.50 10.67
CA LEU A 12 14.49 -7.49 9.30
C LEU A 12 15.33 -6.25 8.99
N ILE A 13 15.27 -5.21 9.82
CA ILE A 13 15.98 -3.96 9.61
C ILE A 13 17.40 -4.05 10.19
N LYS A 14 18.39 -3.54 9.46
CA LYS A 14 19.80 -3.52 9.87
C LYS A 14 20.34 -2.10 9.80
N ASN A 15 21.42 -1.82 10.54
CA ASN A 15 22.12 -0.54 10.53
C ASN A 15 22.46 -0.09 9.12
N GLY A 16 22.31 1.19 8.86
CA GLY A 16 22.65 1.83 7.59
C GLY A 16 21.64 1.63 6.47
N MET A 17 20.58 0.85 6.68
CA MET A 17 19.56 0.64 5.64
C MET A 17 18.79 1.91 5.30
N THR A 18 18.45 2.03 4.02
CA THR A 18 17.40 2.93 3.56
C THR A 18 16.13 2.12 3.35
N ILE A 19 15.09 2.42 4.15
CA ILE A 19 13.85 1.63 4.19
C ILE A 19 12.65 2.42 3.70
N GLY A 20 11.68 1.73 3.10
CA GLY A 20 10.37 2.26 2.76
C GLY A 20 9.37 2.01 3.89
N LEU A 21 8.61 3.02 4.28
CA LEU A 21 7.52 2.87 5.25
C LEU A 21 6.22 3.43 4.65
N GLY A 22 5.20 2.60 4.52
CA GLY A 22 3.85 3.03 4.13
C GLY A 22 3.13 3.79 5.24
N GLY A 23 1.82 3.60 5.34
CA GLY A 23 0.98 4.27 6.32
C GLY A 23 0.33 3.33 7.33
N GLY A 24 -0.38 3.92 8.31
CA GLY A 24 -1.24 3.21 9.24
C GLY A 24 -0.59 2.77 10.55
N ARG A 25 -1.44 2.18 11.42
CA ARG A 25 -1.07 1.92 12.82
C ARG A 25 0.07 0.91 12.99
N THR A 26 0.17 -0.10 12.15
CA THR A 26 1.27 -1.08 12.22
C THR A 26 2.61 -0.41 11.95
N ILE A 27 2.65 0.51 10.99
CA ILE A 27 3.84 1.30 10.67
C ILE A 27 4.21 2.23 11.83
N GLN A 28 3.23 2.81 12.53
CA GLN A 28 3.52 3.62 13.73
C GLN A 28 4.24 2.78 14.81
N TYR A 29 3.80 1.55 15.07
CA TYR A 29 4.51 0.64 15.98
C TYR A 29 5.92 0.29 15.49
N LEU A 30 6.11 0.11 14.17
CA LEU A 30 7.44 -0.14 13.62
C LEU A 30 8.39 1.06 13.84
N ILE A 31 7.90 2.29 13.70
CA ILE A 31 8.65 3.52 14.01
C ILE A 31 9.04 3.55 15.51
N GLU A 32 8.13 3.19 16.42
CA GLU A 32 8.43 3.08 17.83
C GLU A 32 9.56 2.06 18.10
N PHE A 33 9.51 0.88 17.48
CA PHE A 33 10.58 -0.13 17.62
C PHE A 33 11.92 0.35 17.05
N ILE A 34 11.93 1.04 15.92
CA ILE A 34 13.15 1.65 15.36
C ILE A 34 13.75 2.67 16.33
N ASN A 35 12.90 3.52 16.92
CA ASN A 35 13.32 4.54 17.88
C ASN A 35 13.85 3.95 19.20
N MET A 36 13.22 2.87 19.71
CA MET A 36 13.64 2.22 20.96
C MET A 36 14.85 1.30 20.78
N GLY A 37 15.11 0.87 19.57
CA GLY A 37 16.20 -0.06 19.26
C GLY A 37 17.54 0.65 19.08
N ASN A 38 18.59 -0.17 18.91
CA ASN A 38 19.96 0.31 18.71
C ASN A 38 20.33 0.33 17.21
N LEU A 39 19.39 0.75 16.35
CA LEU A 39 19.65 0.85 14.90
C LEU A 39 20.23 2.23 14.57
N ASP A 40 21.39 2.23 13.95
CA ASP A 40 22.09 3.44 13.54
C ASP A 40 21.94 3.72 12.04
N GLN A 41 21.93 5.01 11.69
CA GLN A 41 21.96 5.50 10.30
C GLN A 41 20.80 5.01 9.42
N ILE A 42 19.65 4.75 10.01
CA ILE A 42 18.45 4.42 9.25
C ILE A 42 17.92 5.66 8.54
N LYS A 43 17.63 5.51 7.26
CA LYS A 43 16.95 6.52 6.44
C LYS A 43 15.60 5.97 5.99
N VAL A 44 14.57 6.80 6.03
CA VAL A 44 13.21 6.43 5.67
C VAL A 44 12.76 7.17 4.42
N VAL A 45 12.15 6.46 3.49
CA VAL A 45 11.33 7.00 2.41
C VAL A 45 9.89 6.60 2.67
N THR A 46 8.96 7.54 2.56
CA THR A 46 7.55 7.24 2.82
C THR A 46 6.62 8.02 1.89
N PRO A 47 5.53 7.39 1.41
CA PRO A 47 4.47 8.06 0.67
C PRO A 47 3.49 8.81 1.61
N SER A 48 3.58 8.57 2.92
CA SER A 48 2.64 9.08 3.92
C SER A 48 3.20 10.27 4.68
N MET A 49 2.55 11.41 4.57
CA MET A 49 2.92 12.61 5.36
C MET A 49 2.84 12.34 6.87
N SER A 50 1.83 11.61 7.34
CA SER A 50 1.71 11.26 8.76
C SER A 50 2.85 10.38 9.24
N THR A 51 3.31 9.44 8.41
CA THR A 51 4.48 8.61 8.69
C THR A 51 5.76 9.45 8.71
N ALA A 52 5.93 10.38 7.76
CA ALA A 52 7.08 11.28 7.74
C ALA A 52 7.16 12.14 9.01
N LEU A 53 6.03 12.71 9.45
CA LEU A 53 5.95 13.48 10.69
C LEU A 53 6.27 12.63 11.93
N ALA A 54 5.77 11.38 11.98
CA ALA A 54 6.09 10.45 13.05
C ALA A 54 7.58 10.09 13.08
N CYS A 55 8.20 9.80 11.95
CA CYS A 55 9.64 9.58 11.85
C CYS A 55 10.43 10.79 12.37
N LYS A 56 10.06 11.99 11.92
CA LYS A 56 10.70 13.23 12.38
C LYS A 56 10.58 13.43 13.89
N SER A 57 9.42 13.17 14.49
CA SER A 57 9.23 13.31 15.96
C SER A 57 10.07 12.33 16.77
N HIS A 58 10.50 11.21 16.18
CA HIS A 58 11.38 10.21 16.77
C HIS A 58 12.86 10.37 16.34
N GLY A 59 13.22 11.48 15.67
CA GLY A 59 14.62 11.74 15.24
C GLY A 59 15.09 10.87 14.08
N ILE A 60 14.20 10.14 13.42
CA ILE A 60 14.54 9.29 12.27
C ILE A 60 14.60 10.15 11.01
N THR A 61 15.70 10.02 10.26
CA THR A 61 15.92 10.78 9.02
C THR A 61 14.97 10.33 7.92
N VAL A 62 14.16 11.27 7.42
CA VAL A 62 13.30 11.06 6.24
C VAL A 62 13.92 11.71 5.03
N ILE A 63 14.02 10.96 3.93
CA ILE A 63 14.50 11.48 2.64
C ILE A 63 13.37 11.46 1.61
N PRO A 64 13.26 12.50 0.78
CA PRO A 64 12.28 12.54 -0.31
C PRO A 64 12.46 11.39 -1.30
N THR A 65 11.36 10.85 -1.81
CA THR A 65 11.36 9.72 -2.76
C THR A 65 12.23 9.99 -3.99
N TRP A 66 12.23 11.22 -4.51
CA TRP A 66 13.01 11.61 -5.70
C TRP A 66 14.52 11.77 -5.47
N LEU A 67 15.00 11.60 -4.24
CA LEU A 67 16.44 11.66 -3.91
C LEU A 67 17.10 10.29 -3.82
N THR A 68 16.35 9.20 -4.02
CA THR A 68 16.91 7.84 -4.05
C THR A 68 16.19 7.00 -5.12
N SER A 69 16.88 6.04 -5.68
CA SER A 69 16.34 5.13 -6.70
C SER A 69 16.16 3.70 -6.18
N SER A 70 16.63 3.40 -4.97
CA SER A 70 16.52 2.04 -4.42
C SER A 70 16.40 2.05 -2.89
N LEU A 71 15.70 1.06 -2.37
CA LEU A 71 15.50 0.80 -0.94
C LEU A 71 15.94 -0.62 -0.62
N ASP A 72 16.49 -0.83 0.57
CA ASP A 72 16.88 -2.17 1.01
C ASP A 72 15.67 -3.05 1.30
N ILE A 73 14.65 -2.48 1.95
CA ILE A 73 13.39 -3.13 2.26
C ILE A 73 12.29 -2.08 2.41
N ALA A 74 11.05 -2.42 2.06
CA ALA A 74 9.90 -1.57 2.36
C ALA A 74 8.80 -2.36 3.06
N PHE A 75 8.11 -1.70 3.98
CA PHE A 75 7.01 -2.26 4.77
C PHE A 75 5.74 -1.44 4.58
N ASP A 76 4.62 -2.13 4.40
CA ASP A 76 3.33 -1.48 4.26
C ASP A 76 2.18 -2.39 4.71
N GLY A 77 1.00 -1.80 4.91
CA GLY A 77 -0.24 -2.54 5.11
C GLY A 77 -1.01 -2.74 3.80
N CYS A 78 -2.10 -3.49 3.89
CA CYS A 78 -3.11 -3.56 2.82
C CYS A 78 -4.49 -3.77 3.44
N ASP A 79 -5.54 -3.69 2.63
CA ASP A 79 -6.90 -3.99 3.07
C ASP A 79 -7.18 -5.49 2.98
N GLN A 80 -6.65 -6.16 1.96
CA GLN A 80 -6.74 -7.60 1.77
C GLN A 80 -5.49 -8.11 1.01
N VAL A 81 -5.06 -9.33 1.30
CA VAL A 81 -3.98 -10.03 0.61
C VAL A 81 -4.33 -11.50 0.43
N ASP A 82 -4.04 -12.06 -0.75
CA ASP A 82 -4.25 -13.49 -1.03
C ASP A 82 -2.99 -14.34 -0.79
N GLU A 83 -3.13 -15.66 -0.89
CA GLU A 83 -2.02 -16.63 -0.71
C GLU A 83 -0.90 -16.47 -1.77
N SER A 84 -1.18 -15.86 -2.91
CA SER A 84 -0.19 -15.51 -3.94
C SER A 84 0.46 -14.14 -3.71
N LEU A 85 0.14 -13.49 -2.59
CA LEU A 85 0.57 -12.15 -2.20
C LEU A 85 0.11 -11.04 -3.17
N ASN A 86 -0.99 -11.23 -3.89
CA ASN A 86 -1.69 -10.12 -4.52
C ASN A 86 -2.46 -9.37 -3.45
N ALA A 87 -2.42 -8.04 -3.49
CA ALA A 87 -3.03 -7.23 -2.45
C ALA A 87 -3.92 -6.13 -3.00
N LEU A 88 -4.98 -5.80 -2.26
CA LEU A 88 -5.80 -4.60 -2.41
C LEU A 88 -5.34 -3.55 -1.40
N LYS A 89 -5.02 -2.35 -1.90
CA LYS A 89 -4.58 -1.20 -1.11
C LYS A 89 -5.51 0.00 -1.35
N SER A 90 -6.79 -0.24 -1.17
CA SER A 90 -7.85 0.71 -1.51
C SER A 90 -7.92 1.91 -0.56
N GLY A 91 -7.45 1.76 0.68
CA GLY A 91 -7.45 2.83 1.67
C GLY A 91 -6.43 3.94 1.39
N GLY A 92 -6.63 5.13 1.99
CA GLY A 92 -5.64 6.20 2.02
C GLY A 92 -5.49 7.06 0.76
N ALA A 93 -5.87 6.59 -0.41
CA ALA A 93 -5.72 7.28 -1.71
C ALA A 93 -4.26 7.69 -2.04
N ILE A 94 -3.28 6.90 -1.59
CA ILE A 94 -1.84 7.11 -1.83
C ILE A 94 -1.18 5.90 -2.53
N HIS A 95 -1.98 5.01 -3.10
CA HIS A 95 -1.53 3.73 -3.67
C HIS A 95 -0.49 3.90 -4.77
N THR A 96 -0.56 4.94 -5.59
CA THR A 96 0.47 5.25 -6.61
C THR A 96 1.83 5.50 -5.96
N GLN A 97 1.87 6.32 -4.92
CA GLN A 97 3.10 6.61 -4.19
C GLN A 97 3.60 5.37 -3.43
N GLU A 98 2.70 4.59 -2.86
CA GLU A 98 3.03 3.31 -2.22
C GLU A 98 3.65 2.32 -3.21
N ARG A 99 3.11 2.25 -4.44
CA ARG A 99 3.66 1.40 -5.51
C ARG A 99 5.06 1.85 -5.93
N ILE A 100 5.32 3.15 -6.03
CA ILE A 100 6.66 3.68 -6.31
C ILE A 100 7.64 3.21 -5.24
N VAL A 101 7.30 3.37 -3.97
CA VAL A 101 8.14 2.92 -2.84
C VAL A 101 8.33 1.40 -2.86
N ALA A 102 7.27 0.64 -3.15
CA ALA A 102 7.35 -0.81 -3.28
C ALA A 102 8.28 -1.25 -4.43
N ALA A 103 8.19 -0.58 -5.59
CA ALA A 103 9.03 -0.88 -6.76
C ALA A 103 10.52 -0.53 -6.56
N MET A 104 10.83 0.45 -5.71
CA MET A 104 12.19 0.81 -5.35
C MET A 104 12.84 -0.19 -4.40
N ALA A 105 12.05 -0.99 -3.68
CA ALA A 105 12.55 -1.87 -2.63
C ALA A 105 13.06 -3.20 -3.20
N LYS A 106 14.23 -3.66 -2.70
CA LYS A 106 14.73 -5.02 -2.98
C LYS A 106 13.77 -6.08 -2.46
N GLN A 107 13.06 -5.77 -1.36
CA GLN A 107 11.99 -6.60 -0.80
C GLN A 107 10.85 -5.69 -0.34
N TYR A 108 9.64 -5.94 -0.85
CA TYR A 108 8.42 -5.30 -0.35
C TYR A 108 7.66 -6.29 0.52
N VAL A 109 7.42 -5.91 1.77
CA VAL A 109 6.85 -6.77 2.83
C VAL A 109 5.52 -6.20 3.30
N LEU A 110 4.47 -6.99 3.20
CA LEU A 110 3.15 -6.64 3.71
C LEU A 110 3.04 -6.99 5.20
N LEU A 111 2.51 -6.07 5.99
CA LEU A 111 2.27 -6.21 7.42
C LEU A 111 0.77 -6.27 7.67
N VAL A 112 0.25 -7.44 8.00
CA VAL A 112 -1.20 -7.65 8.10
C VAL A 112 -1.57 -8.46 9.36
N ASP A 113 -2.79 -8.30 9.81
CA ASP A 113 -3.42 -9.27 10.71
C ASP A 113 -4.12 -10.37 9.90
N SER A 114 -4.35 -11.52 10.53
CA SER A 114 -4.90 -12.70 9.86
C SER A 114 -6.28 -12.51 9.24
N SER A 115 -7.05 -11.52 9.68
CA SER A 115 -8.36 -11.22 9.10
C SER A 115 -8.29 -10.67 7.67
N LYS A 116 -7.12 -10.20 7.25
CA LYS A 116 -6.86 -9.65 5.92
C LYS A 116 -6.30 -10.66 4.95
N LEU A 117 -5.83 -11.81 5.44
CA LEU A 117 -5.34 -12.91 4.61
C LEU A 117 -6.52 -13.76 4.14
N VAL A 118 -6.64 -13.91 2.83
CA VAL A 118 -7.68 -14.70 2.18
C VAL A 118 -7.05 -15.68 1.18
N GLN A 119 -7.77 -16.73 0.81
CA GLN A 119 -7.30 -17.67 -0.19
C GLN A 119 -7.17 -17.00 -1.57
N LYS A 120 -8.17 -16.19 -1.95
CA LYS A 120 -8.19 -15.34 -3.15
C LYS A 120 -8.83 -14.01 -2.79
N LEU A 121 -8.41 -12.92 -3.43
CA LEU A 121 -9.03 -11.61 -3.22
C LEU A 121 -10.54 -11.68 -3.46
N THR A 122 -11.33 -11.24 -2.48
CA THR A 122 -12.81 -11.32 -2.51
C THR A 122 -13.44 -10.10 -3.14
N PHE A 123 -12.70 -9.02 -3.29
CA PHE A 123 -13.17 -7.72 -3.80
C PHE A 123 -14.29 -7.09 -2.94
N ASP A 124 -14.32 -7.41 -1.64
CA ASP A 124 -15.16 -6.71 -0.66
C ASP A 124 -14.78 -5.23 -0.51
N TYR A 125 -13.55 -4.91 -0.91
CA TYR A 125 -13.03 -3.55 -1.06
C TYR A 125 -12.98 -3.18 -2.54
N PRO A 126 -13.38 -1.96 -2.93
CA PRO A 126 -13.29 -1.53 -4.32
C PRO A 126 -11.82 -1.40 -4.76
N VAL A 127 -11.58 -1.56 -6.04
CA VAL A 127 -10.30 -1.16 -6.64
C VAL A 127 -10.29 0.36 -6.71
N ALA A 128 -9.38 1.00 -5.98
CA ALA A 128 -9.13 2.43 -6.12
C ALA A 128 -8.32 2.68 -7.40
N VAL A 129 -8.75 3.65 -8.18
CA VAL A 129 -8.12 4.04 -9.45
C VAL A 129 -7.83 5.53 -9.42
N GLU A 130 -6.56 5.90 -9.48
CA GLU A 130 -6.11 7.28 -9.65
C GLU A 130 -6.14 7.63 -11.13
N VAL A 131 -6.77 8.76 -11.49
CA VAL A 131 -6.93 9.17 -12.89
C VAL A 131 -6.55 10.61 -13.09
N VAL A 132 -6.04 10.98 -14.27
CA VAL A 132 -5.87 12.39 -14.60
C VAL A 132 -7.24 13.06 -14.73
N PRO A 133 -7.42 14.31 -14.24
CA PRO A 133 -8.73 14.98 -14.19
C PRO A 133 -9.49 15.00 -15.51
N GLU A 134 -8.78 15.23 -16.62
CA GLU A 134 -9.36 15.31 -17.96
C GLU A 134 -9.95 13.99 -18.45
N ALA A 135 -9.45 12.86 -17.94
CA ALA A 135 -9.90 11.52 -18.33
C ALA A 135 -11.06 11.00 -17.44
N PHE A 136 -11.51 11.75 -16.44
CA PHE A 136 -12.43 11.26 -15.40
C PHE A 136 -13.66 10.54 -16.00
N SER A 137 -14.44 11.20 -16.85
CA SER A 137 -15.66 10.61 -17.43
C SER A 137 -15.35 9.46 -18.38
N TYR A 138 -14.24 9.54 -19.12
CA TYR A 138 -13.80 8.49 -20.03
C TYR A 138 -13.42 7.22 -19.26
N VAL A 139 -12.53 7.33 -18.28
CA VAL A 139 -12.09 6.19 -17.45
C VAL A 139 -13.26 5.57 -16.73
N LYS A 140 -14.15 6.38 -16.12
CA LYS A 140 -15.39 5.91 -15.50
C LYS A 140 -16.18 5.01 -16.45
N SER A 141 -16.45 5.49 -17.68
CA SER A 141 -17.19 4.72 -18.68
C SER A 141 -16.47 3.42 -19.09
N GLN A 142 -15.14 3.41 -19.18
CA GLN A 142 -14.39 2.18 -19.50
C GLN A 142 -14.46 1.16 -18.35
N LEU A 143 -14.34 1.58 -17.10
CA LEU A 143 -14.47 0.71 -15.93
C LEU A 143 -15.88 0.13 -15.83
N GLU A 144 -16.94 0.92 -16.09
CA GLU A 144 -18.32 0.45 -16.13
C GLU A 144 -18.54 -0.60 -17.24
N LYS A 145 -17.96 -0.43 -18.41
CA LYS A 145 -17.97 -1.45 -19.49
C LYS A 145 -17.24 -2.74 -19.11
N MET A 146 -16.30 -2.67 -18.17
CA MET A 146 -15.63 -3.84 -17.61
C MET A 146 -16.46 -4.53 -16.53
N GLY A 147 -17.66 -4.02 -16.20
CA GLY A 147 -18.58 -4.58 -15.21
C GLY A 147 -18.43 -4.01 -13.80
N ALA A 148 -17.65 -2.94 -13.61
CA ALA A 148 -17.54 -2.30 -12.31
C ALA A 148 -18.72 -1.37 -12.02
N GLN A 149 -19.09 -1.26 -10.75
CA GLN A 149 -19.85 -0.12 -10.24
C GLN A 149 -18.84 0.95 -9.83
N VAL A 150 -18.89 2.12 -10.45
CA VAL A 150 -17.86 3.17 -10.28
C VAL A 150 -18.45 4.40 -9.61
N ALA A 151 -17.81 4.81 -8.50
CA ALA A 151 -18.10 6.03 -7.79
C ALA A 151 -16.87 6.92 -7.67
N TRP A 152 -17.07 8.24 -7.71
CA TRP A 152 -16.03 9.17 -7.26
C TRP A 152 -15.88 9.01 -5.75
N ARG A 153 -14.67 8.70 -5.26
CA ARG A 153 -14.44 8.57 -3.83
C ARG A 153 -14.72 9.90 -3.13
N THR A 154 -15.51 9.87 -2.08
CA THR A 154 -15.81 11.04 -1.23
C THR A 154 -15.17 10.88 0.14
N GLY A 155 -14.77 11.99 0.75
CA GLY A 155 -14.28 12.06 2.13
C GLY A 155 -15.29 12.71 3.06
N SER A 156 -15.17 12.48 4.36
CA SER A 156 -15.95 13.19 5.36
C SER A 156 -15.40 14.60 5.58
N GLY A 157 -16.25 15.61 5.65
CA GLY A 157 -15.85 16.96 6.04
C GLY A 157 -15.36 17.87 4.89
N LYS A 158 -15.42 17.41 3.64
CA LYS A 158 -15.14 18.23 2.45
C LYS A 158 -16.21 17.99 1.40
N ASP A 159 -16.69 19.05 0.77
CA ASP A 159 -17.52 18.93 -0.43
C ASP A 159 -16.66 18.51 -1.64
N GLY A 160 -17.22 17.61 -2.48
CA GLY A 160 -16.52 17.03 -3.62
C GLY A 160 -15.76 15.75 -3.28
N GLY A 161 -15.03 15.23 -4.26
CA GLY A 161 -14.33 13.95 -4.15
C GLY A 161 -12.92 14.07 -3.57
N VAL A 162 -12.36 12.90 -3.28
CA VAL A 162 -10.98 12.74 -2.84
C VAL A 162 -10.05 12.98 -4.02
N MET A 163 -9.03 13.79 -3.76
CA MET A 163 -7.91 14.04 -4.67
C MET A 163 -6.63 13.52 -4.02
N THR A 164 -5.74 12.95 -4.82
CA THR A 164 -4.38 12.60 -4.36
C THR A 164 -3.56 13.86 -4.08
N ASP A 165 -2.42 13.71 -3.41
CA ASP A 165 -1.48 14.82 -3.18
C ASP A 165 -0.92 15.40 -4.51
N GLN A 166 -1.02 14.66 -5.62
CA GLN A 166 -0.64 15.09 -6.95
C GLN A 166 -1.78 15.81 -7.70
N GLY A 167 -2.96 15.95 -7.07
CA GLY A 167 -4.11 16.63 -7.65
C GLY A 167 -4.97 15.79 -8.58
N ASN A 168 -4.84 14.48 -8.53
CA ASN A 168 -5.63 13.55 -9.34
C ASN A 168 -6.85 13.02 -8.57
N PRO A 169 -8.04 12.93 -9.18
CA PRO A 169 -9.20 12.31 -8.54
C PRO A 169 -9.01 10.80 -8.38
N VAL A 170 -9.63 10.25 -7.34
CA VAL A 170 -9.65 8.81 -7.06
C VAL A 170 -11.05 8.26 -7.26
N MET A 171 -11.18 7.25 -8.09
CA MET A 171 -12.42 6.49 -8.27
C MET A 171 -12.36 5.19 -7.47
N ASP A 172 -13.51 4.77 -6.97
CA ASP A 172 -13.73 3.45 -6.41
C ASP A 172 -14.49 2.60 -7.44
N ALA A 173 -13.82 1.56 -7.96
CA ALA A 173 -14.40 0.61 -8.90
C ALA A 173 -14.69 -0.71 -8.18
N ALA A 174 -15.95 -0.97 -7.89
CA ALA A 174 -16.40 -2.20 -7.24
C ALA A 174 -16.70 -3.29 -8.29
N PHE A 175 -16.01 -4.43 -8.17
CA PHE A 175 -16.20 -5.61 -9.00
C PHE A 175 -16.82 -6.74 -8.16
N ASN A 176 -17.81 -7.46 -8.71
CA ASN A 176 -18.48 -8.55 -7.99
C ASN A 176 -17.67 -9.86 -8.07
N THR A 177 -17.07 -10.15 -9.21
CA THR A 177 -16.30 -11.38 -9.44
C THR A 177 -15.12 -11.09 -10.34
N VAL A 178 -13.96 -11.58 -9.95
CA VAL A 178 -12.71 -11.42 -10.71
C VAL A 178 -11.99 -12.77 -10.72
N ASP A 179 -11.92 -13.40 -11.88
CA ASP A 179 -11.25 -14.70 -12.04
C ASP A 179 -9.72 -14.55 -12.16
N ASP A 180 -9.26 -13.51 -12.86
CA ASP A 180 -7.84 -13.21 -13.07
C ASP A 180 -7.54 -11.76 -12.65
N VAL A 181 -6.98 -11.63 -11.44
CA VAL A 181 -6.61 -10.36 -10.83
C VAL A 181 -5.50 -9.64 -11.65
N ALA A 182 -4.57 -10.41 -12.21
CA ALA A 182 -3.48 -9.84 -13.01
C ALA A 182 -3.99 -9.30 -14.35
N ALA A 183 -4.92 -10.00 -15.00
CA ALA A 183 -5.56 -9.52 -16.21
C ALA A 183 -6.41 -8.28 -15.94
N LEU A 184 -7.16 -8.26 -14.83
CA LEU A 184 -7.94 -7.09 -14.43
C LEU A 184 -7.02 -5.88 -14.23
N ASN A 185 -5.94 -6.04 -13.45
CA ASN A 185 -4.99 -4.96 -13.18
C ASN A 185 -4.41 -4.39 -14.48
N ARG A 186 -3.94 -5.24 -15.41
CA ARG A 186 -3.44 -4.80 -16.72
C ARG A 186 -4.49 -4.03 -17.51
N ARG A 187 -5.71 -4.58 -17.62
CA ARG A 187 -6.80 -3.94 -18.37
C ARG A 187 -7.16 -2.56 -17.82
N ILE A 188 -7.14 -2.37 -16.49
CA ILE A 188 -7.39 -1.06 -15.90
C ILE A 188 -6.22 -0.13 -16.18
N SER A 189 -4.98 -0.58 -15.99
CA SER A 189 -3.77 0.23 -16.19
C SER A 189 -3.57 0.65 -17.66
N ASP A 190 -4.09 -0.12 -18.61
CA ASP A 190 -4.02 0.19 -20.05
C ASP A 190 -5.06 1.24 -20.50
N ILE A 191 -6.00 1.66 -19.63
CA ILE A 191 -6.97 2.71 -19.98
C ILE A 191 -6.26 4.06 -20.02
N PRO A 192 -6.27 4.79 -21.16
CA PRO A 192 -5.69 6.12 -21.23
C PRO A 192 -6.28 7.05 -20.16
N GLY A 193 -5.40 7.69 -19.39
CA GLY A 193 -5.78 8.56 -18.28
C GLY A 193 -5.80 7.90 -16.90
N VAL A 194 -5.65 6.60 -16.80
CA VAL A 194 -5.35 5.94 -15.52
C VAL A 194 -3.89 6.21 -15.17
N VAL A 195 -3.67 6.69 -13.93
CA VAL A 195 -2.34 6.88 -13.36
C VAL A 195 -1.88 5.59 -12.71
N ASP A 196 -2.71 5.02 -11.81
CA ASP A 196 -2.44 3.74 -11.16
C ASP A 196 -3.70 3.14 -10.54
N THR A 197 -3.58 1.87 -10.12
CA THR A 197 -4.64 1.10 -9.44
C THR A 197 -4.17 0.64 -8.06
N SER A 198 -5.11 0.36 -7.17
CA SER A 198 -4.82 -0.21 -5.85
C SER A 198 -4.59 -1.73 -5.84
N LEU A 199 -4.56 -2.38 -7.00
CA LEU A 199 -4.24 -3.80 -7.16
C LEU A 199 -2.73 -4.01 -7.23
N PHE A 200 -2.12 -4.50 -6.16
CA PHE A 200 -0.70 -4.82 -6.09
C PHE A 200 -0.48 -6.29 -6.45
N VAL A 201 -0.20 -6.55 -7.72
CA VAL A 201 -0.07 -7.90 -8.28
C VAL A 201 1.40 -8.22 -8.54
N GLY A 202 1.90 -9.31 -7.95
CA GLY A 202 3.28 -9.76 -8.16
C GLY A 202 4.36 -8.82 -7.59
N ILE A 203 4.02 -7.94 -6.64
CA ILE A 203 4.94 -6.93 -6.07
C ILE A 203 5.48 -7.38 -4.71
N ALA A 204 4.62 -7.83 -3.80
CA ALA A 204 5.05 -8.24 -2.47
C ALA A 204 5.93 -9.49 -2.54
N ALA A 205 7.07 -9.45 -1.86
CA ALA A 205 7.97 -10.59 -1.71
C ALA A 205 7.57 -11.46 -0.52
N LYS A 206 6.99 -10.84 0.52
CA LYS A 206 6.60 -11.50 1.77
C LYS A 206 5.36 -10.84 2.36
N ALA A 207 4.64 -11.60 3.18
CA ALA A 207 3.67 -11.06 4.14
C ALA A 207 4.02 -11.54 5.56
N ILE A 208 4.01 -10.63 6.51
CA ILE A 208 4.09 -10.92 7.95
C ILE A 208 2.66 -10.85 8.48
N VAL A 209 2.15 -11.99 8.92
CA VAL A 209 0.76 -12.17 9.33
C VAL A 209 0.69 -12.41 10.83
N ALA A 210 0.09 -11.49 11.57
CA ALA A 210 -0.10 -11.65 13.02
C ALA A 210 -1.45 -12.30 13.32
N GLN A 211 -1.43 -13.31 14.20
CA GLN A 211 -2.59 -14.07 14.63
C GLN A 211 -3.21 -13.47 15.90
N PRO A 212 -4.48 -13.76 16.23
CA PRO A 212 -5.13 -13.28 17.44
C PRO A 212 -4.45 -13.73 18.75
N ASP A 213 -3.77 -14.88 18.73
CA ASP A 213 -3.02 -15.43 19.88
C ASP A 213 -1.64 -14.77 20.07
N GLY A 214 -1.28 -13.80 19.22
CA GLY A 214 0.00 -13.10 19.25
C GLY A 214 1.12 -13.77 18.45
N THR A 215 0.88 -14.95 17.89
CA THR A 215 1.86 -15.60 17.00
C THR A 215 1.96 -14.86 15.67
N VAL A 216 3.11 -14.99 15.02
CA VAL A 216 3.38 -14.35 13.72
C VAL A 216 3.86 -15.38 12.73
N THR A 217 3.21 -15.42 11.58
CA THR A 217 3.60 -16.28 10.44
C THR A 217 4.18 -15.41 9.32
N VAL A 218 5.23 -15.90 8.69
CA VAL A 218 5.80 -15.26 7.49
C VAL A 218 5.44 -16.12 6.29
N ILE A 219 4.86 -15.49 5.29
CA ILE A 219 4.51 -16.12 4.00
C ILE A 219 5.43 -15.50 2.95
N ASP A 220 6.19 -16.34 2.26
CA ASP A 220 6.99 -15.95 1.11
C ASP A 220 6.16 -16.10 -0.16
N ARG A 221 6.40 -15.25 -1.15
CA ARG A 221 5.77 -15.42 -2.46
C ARG A 221 6.24 -16.72 -3.10
N PRO A 222 5.29 -17.52 -3.64
CA PRO A 222 5.61 -18.78 -4.33
C PRO A 222 6.61 -18.64 -5.46
#